data_7fd94e496942a6fbd673ddf62c1cc3b3
#
_entry.id   7fd94e496942a6fbd673ddf62c1cc3b3
#
_cell.length_a   1.000
_cell.length_b   1.000
_cell.length_c   1.000
_cell.angle_alpha   90.00
_cell.angle_beta   90.00
_cell.angle_gamma   90.00
#
_symmetry.space_group_name_H-M   'P 1'
#
loop_
_entity.id
_entity.type
_entity.pdbx_description
1 polymer ?
#
loop_
_entity_poly.entity_id
_entity_poly.type
_entity_poly.pdbx_seq_one_letter_code
_entity_poly.pdbx_strand_id
1 'polypeptide(L)'
;MSYPIETIRHSLAHVMAAAVKKLHPDVKFAGGPAIENGFYYDFDTEYRFSESDFEKIEKEMRDLIKSNGRFEQRNVSLDEAKEIFAEQPYKMEWLNEYDAAGEALSIYTFRDFVDLCRGPHVESSKDLPRDSFKVRSVAGAYWKGDSKNKMLQRIYVDAFMTKEDLEEFLKMQEEAAARDNRKLGKEMDLFHFEPEYAPGAVFWHDKGFKVYRRLIEYVRHRQELAGYQEISTPAVMDRCLWERSGHWAKYGEHNYSGKTQDGKVFCIKPMSCPGGMLVFGHGLRSYKDLPLYMAEFGKVHRYEAAGGLSGLMRVREFTQDDAHIFCTEEQLEEEVVKILKFIKDIYGKFGFDKITMKLATRKESEFRIGSDEIWDKAEGALKHALDANGIEYEIAEGDAAFYGPKIDNYLKDSMGRVWQCGTVQLDMNLPERFDLSSVGEDGEKHRPIMLHRAMLGSIERFMGILLESTGGNLPLWLSPEPVVVTPISQKHAEYANEVVSALRAAGVNARADLRDEKVNYKIRELSLAKTPIIAVVGEKEMAEKNVTLRRLGEEKQDSMSLSDFVAMMQDAIKMPM
;
A
#
# COMPACT_ATOMS: atom_id res chain seq x y z
N MET A 1 -9.12 -34.50 -17.53
CA MET A 1 -9.67 -33.12 -17.72
C MET A 1 -8.94 -32.21 -16.76
N SER A 2 -8.54 -31.01 -17.21
CA SER A 2 -7.92 -30.05 -16.30
C SER A 2 -9.03 -29.27 -15.61
N TYR A 3 -9.13 -29.39 -14.29
CA TYR A 3 -10.07 -28.60 -13.48
C TYR A 3 -9.58 -27.16 -13.33
N PRO A 4 -10.49 -26.16 -13.23
CA PRO A 4 -10.11 -24.80 -12.84
C PRO A 4 -9.41 -24.77 -11.48
N ILE A 5 -8.49 -23.82 -11.28
CA ILE A 5 -7.72 -23.71 -10.02
C ILE A 5 -8.63 -23.50 -8.80
N GLU A 6 -9.74 -22.79 -8.96
CA GLU A 6 -10.72 -22.54 -7.90
C GLU A 6 -11.35 -23.86 -7.44
N THR A 7 -11.66 -24.78 -8.37
CA THR A 7 -12.19 -26.11 -8.05
C THR A 7 -11.16 -26.97 -7.31
N ILE A 8 -9.89 -26.88 -7.72
CA ILE A 8 -8.77 -27.55 -7.03
C ILE A 8 -8.65 -27.03 -5.60
N ARG A 9 -8.60 -25.70 -5.42
CA ARG A 9 -8.49 -25.04 -4.11
C ARG A 9 -9.66 -25.37 -3.20
N HIS A 10 -10.89 -25.34 -3.74
CA HIS A 10 -12.09 -25.70 -2.99
C HIS A 10 -12.04 -27.17 -2.53
N SER A 11 -11.60 -28.08 -3.40
CA SER A 11 -11.46 -29.50 -3.05
C SER A 11 -10.35 -29.74 -2.02
N LEU A 12 -9.22 -29.01 -2.13
CA LEU A 12 -8.14 -29.05 -1.13
C LEU A 12 -8.60 -28.51 0.23
N ALA A 13 -9.53 -27.54 0.29
CA ALA A 13 -10.13 -27.07 1.53
C ALA A 13 -10.89 -28.18 2.26
N HIS A 14 -11.65 -29.01 1.53
CA HIS A 14 -12.31 -30.19 2.11
C HIS A 14 -11.31 -31.28 2.53
N VAL A 15 -10.22 -31.47 1.77
CA VAL A 15 -9.13 -32.40 2.18
C VAL A 15 -8.48 -31.92 3.47
N MET A 16 -8.23 -30.61 3.62
CA MET A 16 -7.70 -30.04 4.88
C MET A 16 -8.69 -30.22 6.02
N ALA A 17 -9.98 -29.96 5.82
CA ALA A 17 -11.01 -30.16 6.84
C ALA A 17 -11.06 -31.63 7.29
N ALA A 18 -10.97 -32.58 6.36
CA ALA A 18 -10.88 -34.01 6.65
C ALA A 18 -9.60 -34.37 7.42
N ALA A 19 -8.46 -33.78 7.06
CA ALA A 19 -7.18 -33.97 7.76
C ALA A 19 -7.26 -33.45 9.20
N VAL A 20 -7.79 -32.23 9.38
CA VAL A 20 -7.96 -31.65 10.72
C VAL A 20 -8.95 -32.47 11.56
N LYS A 21 -10.05 -32.95 10.97
CA LYS A 21 -11.00 -33.84 11.66
C LYS A 21 -10.32 -35.11 12.19
N LYS A 22 -9.44 -35.69 11.38
CA LYS A 22 -8.74 -36.93 11.77
C LYS A 22 -7.73 -36.67 12.89
N LEU A 23 -7.05 -35.52 12.87
CA LEU A 23 -6.09 -35.12 13.91
C LEU A 23 -6.77 -34.64 15.20
N HIS A 24 -7.94 -34.00 15.07
CA HIS A 24 -8.70 -33.37 16.15
C HIS A 24 -10.21 -33.69 15.99
N PRO A 25 -10.68 -34.87 16.48
CA PRO A 25 -12.06 -35.34 16.24
C PRO A 25 -13.16 -34.41 16.76
N ASP A 26 -12.88 -33.65 17.82
CA ASP A 26 -13.88 -32.77 18.47
C ASP A 26 -14.05 -31.40 17.80
N VAL A 27 -13.31 -31.12 16.70
CA VAL A 27 -13.35 -29.85 15.99
C VAL A 27 -14.71 -29.60 15.37
N LYS A 28 -15.18 -28.33 15.41
CA LYS A 28 -16.38 -27.86 14.70
C LYS A 28 -15.97 -27.10 13.46
N PHE A 29 -16.70 -27.31 12.37
CA PHE A 29 -16.40 -26.80 11.05
C PHE A 29 -17.32 -25.64 10.69
N ALA A 30 -16.73 -24.50 10.32
CA ALA A 30 -17.52 -23.36 9.85
C ALA A 30 -17.59 -23.33 8.31
N GLY A 31 -16.49 -23.08 7.64
CA GLY A 31 -16.43 -23.05 6.18
C GLY A 31 -15.05 -22.64 5.66
N GLY A 32 -14.83 -22.87 4.36
CA GLY A 32 -13.54 -22.60 3.75
C GLY A 32 -13.61 -22.38 2.24
N PRO A 33 -13.77 -21.13 1.75
CA PRO A 33 -13.75 -20.82 0.35
C PRO A 33 -12.33 -20.82 -0.23
N ALA A 34 -12.24 -20.98 -1.56
CA ALA A 34 -11.05 -20.64 -2.31
C ALA A 34 -10.80 -19.12 -2.28
N ILE A 35 -9.53 -18.73 -2.28
CA ILE A 35 -9.05 -17.36 -2.39
C ILE A 35 -7.98 -17.24 -3.48
N GLU A 36 -7.52 -16.02 -3.80
CA GLU A 36 -6.65 -15.73 -4.94
C GLU A 36 -5.41 -16.63 -5.05
N ASN A 37 -4.70 -16.91 -3.94
CA ASN A 37 -3.47 -17.71 -3.95
C ASN A 37 -3.58 -19.03 -3.18
N GLY A 38 -4.80 -19.46 -2.86
CA GLY A 38 -5.02 -20.65 -2.07
C GLY A 38 -6.44 -20.79 -1.56
N PHE A 39 -6.56 -21.17 -0.30
CA PHE A 39 -7.84 -21.30 0.38
C PHE A 39 -7.64 -21.16 1.90
N TYR A 40 -8.73 -21.08 2.62
CA TYR A 40 -8.71 -21.22 4.07
C TYR A 40 -9.84 -22.13 4.55
N TYR A 41 -9.81 -22.50 5.81
CA TYR A 41 -10.95 -23.11 6.48
C TYR A 41 -11.01 -22.65 7.94
N ASP A 42 -12.23 -22.40 8.45
CA ASP A 42 -12.48 -21.91 9.80
C ASP A 42 -12.88 -23.06 10.72
N PHE A 43 -12.17 -23.16 11.83
CA PHE A 43 -12.33 -24.20 12.83
C PHE A 43 -12.67 -23.62 14.21
N ASP A 44 -13.58 -24.27 14.92
CA ASP A 44 -13.84 -24.02 16.32
C ASP A 44 -13.40 -25.23 17.14
N THR A 45 -12.43 -25.03 18.00
CA THR A 45 -11.87 -26.06 18.89
C THR A 45 -11.16 -25.39 20.06
N GLU A 46 -11.07 -26.08 21.19
CA GLU A 46 -10.26 -25.67 22.35
C GLU A 46 -8.75 -25.81 22.09
N TYR A 47 -8.36 -26.70 21.16
CA TYR A 47 -6.98 -26.84 20.75
C TYR A 47 -6.53 -25.58 20.00
N ARG A 48 -5.36 -25.07 20.36
CA ARG A 48 -4.78 -23.90 19.67
C ARG A 48 -3.77 -24.36 18.64
N PHE A 49 -4.13 -24.20 17.37
CA PHE A 49 -3.22 -24.45 16.27
C PHE A 49 -2.03 -23.49 16.29
N SER A 50 -0.86 -24.01 15.94
CA SER A 50 0.39 -23.30 15.86
C SER A 50 1.22 -23.77 14.66
N GLU A 51 2.34 -23.12 14.37
CA GLU A 51 3.24 -23.53 13.28
C GLU A 51 3.72 -24.98 13.41
N SER A 52 3.82 -25.49 14.64
CA SER A 52 4.22 -26.90 14.89
C SER A 52 3.21 -27.95 14.36
N ASP A 53 2.00 -27.54 14.01
CA ASP A 53 0.96 -28.41 13.47
C ASP A 53 0.93 -28.42 11.94
N PHE A 54 1.54 -27.44 11.29
CA PHE A 54 1.46 -27.25 9.83
C PHE A 54 1.96 -28.50 9.08
N GLU A 55 3.14 -29.00 9.41
CA GLU A 55 3.70 -30.20 8.77
C GLU A 55 2.82 -31.44 8.98
N LYS A 56 2.16 -31.57 10.14
CA LYS A 56 1.27 -32.69 10.43
C LYS A 56 0.00 -32.62 9.59
N ILE A 57 -0.59 -31.42 9.47
CA ILE A 57 -1.76 -31.18 8.62
C ILE A 57 -1.41 -31.45 7.16
N GLU A 58 -0.32 -30.89 6.65
CA GLU A 58 0.13 -31.11 5.28
C GLU A 58 0.39 -32.60 4.96
N LYS A 59 1.03 -33.31 5.89
CA LYS A 59 1.28 -34.73 5.75
C LYS A 59 -0.02 -35.52 5.64
N GLU A 60 -0.97 -35.25 6.54
CA GLU A 60 -2.26 -35.94 6.53
C GLU A 60 -3.06 -35.60 5.26
N MET A 61 -3.02 -34.36 4.78
CA MET A 61 -3.60 -33.97 3.49
C MET A 61 -3.00 -34.76 2.33
N ARG A 62 -1.66 -34.88 2.26
CA ARG A 62 -0.96 -35.68 1.23
C ARG A 62 -1.36 -37.16 1.30
N ASP A 63 -1.51 -37.72 2.49
CA ASP A 63 -1.92 -39.10 2.70
C ASP A 63 -3.38 -39.33 2.25
N LEU A 64 -4.28 -38.40 2.54
CA LEU A 64 -5.67 -38.39 2.06
C LEU A 64 -5.75 -38.29 0.53
N ILE A 65 -4.97 -37.42 -0.10
CA ILE A 65 -4.88 -37.30 -1.56
C ILE A 65 -4.41 -38.62 -2.18
N LYS A 66 -3.36 -39.23 -1.62
CA LYS A 66 -2.83 -40.51 -2.08
C LYS A 66 -3.84 -41.67 -1.98
N SER A 67 -4.76 -41.58 -1.04
CA SER A 67 -5.75 -42.63 -0.77
C SER A 67 -6.82 -42.76 -1.86
N ASN A 68 -6.84 -41.89 -2.86
CA ASN A 68 -7.76 -41.90 -3.99
C ASN A 68 -9.25 -41.88 -3.58
N GLY A 69 -9.62 -40.99 -2.66
CA GLY A 69 -11.01 -40.78 -2.23
C GLY A 69 -11.84 -40.04 -3.29
N ARG A 70 -13.10 -40.38 -3.40
CA ARG A 70 -14.06 -39.67 -4.29
C ARG A 70 -14.71 -38.51 -3.55
N PHE A 71 -15.07 -37.46 -4.28
CA PHE A 71 -15.95 -36.40 -3.84
C PHE A 71 -17.35 -36.69 -4.38
N GLU A 72 -18.28 -36.99 -3.49
CA GLU A 72 -19.64 -37.40 -3.86
C GLU A 72 -20.63 -36.32 -3.44
N GLN A 73 -21.31 -35.72 -4.43
CA GLN A 73 -22.39 -34.78 -4.20
C GLN A 73 -23.72 -35.49 -4.04
N ARG A 74 -24.49 -35.02 -3.05
CA ARG A 74 -25.84 -35.50 -2.83
C ARG A 74 -26.75 -34.35 -2.41
N ASN A 75 -27.92 -34.23 -3.06
CA ASN A 75 -28.97 -33.34 -2.61
C ASN A 75 -29.66 -33.97 -1.37
N VAL A 76 -29.98 -33.15 -0.41
CA VAL A 76 -30.58 -33.58 0.86
C VAL A 76 -31.78 -32.70 1.21
N SER A 77 -32.73 -33.25 1.96
CA SER A 77 -33.77 -32.46 2.59
C SER A 77 -33.22 -31.69 3.81
N LEU A 78 -33.95 -30.67 4.25
CA LEU A 78 -33.57 -29.89 5.43
C LEU A 78 -33.48 -30.78 6.67
N ASP A 79 -34.44 -31.69 6.88
CA ASP A 79 -34.49 -32.59 8.04
C ASP A 79 -33.28 -33.53 8.03
N GLU A 80 -32.97 -34.13 6.87
CA GLU A 80 -31.80 -34.98 6.72
C GLU A 80 -30.48 -34.20 6.95
N ALA A 81 -30.37 -32.98 6.44
CA ALA A 81 -29.22 -32.14 6.67
C ALA A 81 -29.05 -31.79 8.16
N LYS A 82 -30.15 -31.49 8.86
CA LYS A 82 -30.12 -31.23 10.32
C LYS A 82 -29.67 -32.44 11.12
N GLU A 83 -30.04 -33.66 10.73
CA GLU A 83 -29.54 -34.89 11.38
C GLU A 83 -28.04 -35.06 11.16
N ILE A 84 -27.57 -34.88 9.91
CA ILE A 84 -26.13 -35.00 9.56
C ILE A 84 -25.27 -34.00 10.34
N PHE A 85 -25.72 -32.75 10.43
CA PHE A 85 -24.96 -31.66 11.04
C PHE A 85 -25.37 -31.30 12.46
N ALA A 86 -26.10 -32.19 13.18
CA ALA A 86 -26.63 -31.93 14.52
C ALA A 86 -25.56 -31.46 15.53
N GLU A 87 -24.31 -31.95 15.40
CA GLU A 87 -23.18 -31.57 16.24
C GLU A 87 -22.32 -30.42 15.68
N GLN A 88 -22.72 -29.82 14.55
CA GLN A 88 -21.96 -28.78 13.86
C GLN A 88 -22.73 -27.44 13.90
N PRO A 89 -22.55 -26.60 14.92
CA PRO A 89 -23.39 -25.44 15.17
C PRO A 89 -23.35 -24.41 13.99
N TYR A 90 -22.22 -24.23 13.36
CA TYR A 90 -22.06 -23.29 12.24
C TYR A 90 -22.78 -23.78 10.98
N LYS A 91 -22.81 -25.10 10.74
CA LYS A 91 -23.56 -25.70 9.65
C LYS A 91 -25.06 -25.62 9.90
N MET A 92 -25.49 -25.81 11.15
CA MET A 92 -26.90 -25.64 11.53
C MET A 92 -27.38 -24.19 11.31
N GLU A 93 -26.54 -23.23 11.59
CA GLU A 93 -26.87 -21.82 11.34
C GLU A 93 -27.01 -21.54 9.83
N TRP A 94 -26.07 -22.02 8.99
CA TRP A 94 -26.17 -21.92 7.53
C TRP A 94 -27.41 -22.62 6.99
N LEU A 95 -27.77 -23.81 7.50
CA LEU A 95 -28.97 -24.53 7.08
C LEU A 95 -30.23 -23.70 7.32
N ASN A 96 -30.34 -23.03 8.46
CA ASN A 96 -31.50 -22.18 8.76
C ASN A 96 -31.58 -20.97 7.81
N GLU A 97 -30.45 -20.40 7.42
CA GLU A 97 -30.41 -19.28 6.47
C GLU A 97 -30.79 -19.72 5.05
N TYR A 98 -30.28 -20.86 4.58
CA TYR A 98 -30.60 -21.40 3.26
C TYR A 98 -32.06 -21.81 3.13
N ASP A 99 -32.62 -22.39 4.21
CA ASP A 99 -34.05 -22.71 4.27
C ASP A 99 -34.90 -21.44 4.18
N ALA A 100 -34.57 -20.41 4.95
CA ALA A 100 -35.26 -19.12 4.91
C ALA A 100 -35.16 -18.44 3.53
N ALA A 101 -34.09 -18.68 2.78
CA ALA A 101 -33.90 -18.20 1.41
C ALA A 101 -34.53 -19.10 0.35
N GLY A 102 -35.07 -20.27 0.70
CA GLY A 102 -35.65 -21.25 -0.24
C GLY A 102 -34.60 -21.90 -1.15
N GLU A 103 -33.38 -22.03 -0.72
CA GLU A 103 -32.27 -22.55 -1.52
C GLU A 103 -32.20 -24.09 -1.45
N ALA A 104 -31.82 -24.72 -2.58
CA ALA A 104 -31.59 -26.17 -2.62
C ALA A 104 -30.35 -26.54 -1.80
N LEU A 105 -30.48 -27.58 -0.97
CA LEU A 105 -29.42 -28.07 -0.10
C LEU A 105 -28.68 -29.23 -0.75
N SER A 106 -27.34 -29.15 -0.74
CA SER A 106 -26.47 -30.25 -1.14
C SER A 106 -25.31 -30.42 -0.17
N ILE A 107 -24.85 -31.66 -0.05
CA ILE A 107 -23.69 -32.03 0.73
C ILE A 107 -22.65 -32.68 -0.17
N TYR A 108 -21.40 -32.52 0.20
CA TYR A 108 -20.30 -33.29 -0.38
C TYR A 108 -19.67 -34.19 0.68
N THR A 109 -19.46 -35.43 0.28
CA THR A 109 -18.77 -36.43 1.11
C THR A 109 -17.40 -36.70 0.53
N PHE A 110 -16.37 -36.59 1.37
CA PHE A 110 -15.00 -37.01 1.06
C PHE A 110 -14.49 -37.88 2.20
N ARG A 111 -14.38 -39.17 1.96
CA ARG A 111 -14.10 -40.16 3.04
C ARG A 111 -15.10 -40.02 4.19
N ASP A 112 -14.60 -39.88 5.42
CA ASP A 112 -15.42 -39.71 6.62
C ASP A 112 -15.82 -38.27 6.90
N PHE A 113 -15.46 -37.33 6.00
CA PHE A 113 -15.81 -35.93 6.11
C PHE A 113 -17.00 -35.62 5.23
N VAL A 114 -18.00 -34.97 5.82
CA VAL A 114 -19.20 -34.48 5.12
C VAL A 114 -19.27 -32.98 5.34
N ASP A 115 -19.50 -32.23 4.26
CA ASP A 115 -19.66 -30.78 4.35
C ASP A 115 -20.93 -30.30 3.63
N LEU A 116 -21.54 -29.23 4.16
CA LEU A 116 -22.61 -28.50 3.49
C LEU A 116 -21.99 -27.65 2.40
N CYS A 117 -22.16 -28.03 1.13
CA CYS A 117 -21.42 -27.42 0.04
C CYS A 117 -22.16 -27.59 -1.29
N ARG A 118 -22.06 -26.56 -2.14
CA ARG A 118 -22.65 -26.55 -3.52
C ARG A 118 -21.67 -27.04 -4.58
N GLY A 119 -20.41 -27.15 -4.26
CA GLY A 119 -19.35 -27.46 -5.21
C GLY A 119 -19.01 -26.26 -6.14
N PRO A 120 -18.38 -26.51 -7.30
CA PRO A 120 -17.95 -27.83 -7.76
C PRO A 120 -16.69 -28.32 -7.04
N HIS A 121 -16.48 -29.66 -7.09
CA HIS A 121 -15.26 -30.32 -6.65
C HIS A 121 -14.72 -31.23 -7.76
N VAL A 122 -13.47 -31.69 -7.60
CA VAL A 122 -12.92 -32.72 -8.44
C VAL A 122 -13.63 -34.05 -8.19
N GLU A 123 -13.61 -34.98 -9.13
CA GLU A 123 -14.23 -36.32 -8.96
C GLU A 123 -13.47 -37.16 -7.94
N SER A 124 -12.15 -37.05 -7.94
CA SER A 124 -11.30 -37.88 -7.09
C SER A 124 -10.11 -37.07 -6.56
N SER A 125 -9.67 -37.38 -5.34
CA SER A 125 -8.47 -36.77 -4.75
C SER A 125 -7.20 -37.01 -5.55
N LYS A 126 -7.13 -38.03 -6.42
CA LYS A 126 -5.99 -38.24 -7.34
C LYS A 126 -5.85 -37.14 -8.38
N ASP A 127 -6.93 -36.38 -8.65
CA ASP A 127 -6.92 -35.24 -9.56
C ASP A 127 -6.37 -33.97 -8.88
N LEU A 128 -6.09 -34.05 -7.58
CA LEU A 128 -5.49 -32.97 -6.79
C LEU A 128 -3.97 -33.05 -6.80
N PRO A 129 -3.27 -31.93 -6.92
CA PRO A 129 -1.82 -31.88 -6.81
C PRO A 129 -1.37 -32.20 -5.39
N ARG A 130 -0.38 -33.09 -5.22
CA ARG A 130 0.10 -33.56 -3.89
C ARG A 130 1.11 -32.62 -3.24
N ASP A 131 1.90 -31.95 -4.04
CA ASP A 131 3.09 -31.22 -3.59
C ASP A 131 3.05 -29.73 -3.95
N SER A 132 1.87 -29.21 -4.34
CA SER A 132 1.69 -27.82 -4.74
C SER A 132 0.83 -26.99 -3.75
N PHE A 133 0.81 -27.39 -2.49
CA PHE A 133 0.18 -26.62 -1.42
C PHE A 133 1.07 -26.57 -0.18
N LYS A 134 0.90 -25.50 0.62
CA LYS A 134 1.60 -25.29 1.89
C LYS A 134 0.72 -24.56 2.88
N VAL A 135 0.65 -25.06 4.12
CA VAL A 135 -0.01 -24.35 5.22
C VAL A 135 0.82 -23.10 5.55
N ARG A 136 0.19 -21.93 5.43
CA ARG A 136 0.88 -20.65 5.59
C ARG A 136 0.80 -20.10 7.01
N SER A 137 -0.40 -20.07 7.56
CA SER A 137 -0.62 -19.41 8.85
C SER A 137 -1.93 -19.84 9.49
N VAL A 138 -2.03 -19.57 10.79
CA VAL A 138 -3.29 -19.61 11.53
C VAL A 138 -3.59 -18.22 12.10
N ALA A 139 -4.83 -17.76 12.01
CA ALA A 139 -5.28 -16.48 12.52
C ALA A 139 -6.65 -16.59 13.18
N GLY A 140 -6.96 -15.66 14.10
CA GLY A 140 -8.31 -15.51 14.62
C GLY A 140 -9.21 -14.86 13.56
N ALA A 141 -10.43 -15.38 13.40
CA ALA A 141 -11.44 -14.81 12.52
C ALA A 141 -12.82 -14.87 13.22
N TYR A 142 -13.50 -13.73 13.33
CA TYR A 142 -14.84 -13.73 13.89
C TYR A 142 -15.82 -14.39 12.93
N TRP A 143 -16.71 -15.23 13.48
CA TRP A 143 -17.77 -15.86 12.70
C TRP A 143 -18.60 -14.81 11.94
N LYS A 144 -18.76 -15.00 10.62
CA LYS A 144 -19.43 -14.05 9.70
C LYS A 144 -18.83 -12.64 9.71
N GLY A 145 -17.59 -12.46 10.17
CA GLY A 145 -16.93 -11.17 10.20
C GLY A 145 -17.43 -10.19 11.28
N ASP A 146 -18.36 -10.59 12.13
CA ASP A 146 -18.87 -9.74 13.20
C ASP A 146 -18.08 -9.99 14.51
N SER A 147 -17.46 -8.94 15.02
CA SER A 147 -16.68 -8.98 16.28
C SER A 147 -17.47 -9.36 17.53
N LYS A 148 -18.80 -9.34 17.46
CA LYS A 148 -19.70 -9.82 18.53
C LYS A 148 -19.83 -11.34 18.56
N ASN A 149 -19.50 -12.01 17.45
CA ASN A 149 -19.57 -13.46 17.34
C ASN A 149 -18.30 -14.12 17.87
N LYS A 150 -18.36 -15.44 18.01
CA LYS A 150 -17.23 -16.25 18.46
C LYS A 150 -16.05 -16.10 17.50
N MET A 151 -14.84 -15.98 18.06
CA MET A 151 -13.60 -16.01 17.31
C MET A 151 -13.22 -17.46 17.02
N LEU A 152 -13.08 -17.79 15.74
CA LEU A 152 -12.66 -19.08 15.20
C LEU A 152 -11.17 -19.04 14.87
N GLN A 153 -10.60 -20.22 14.64
CA GLN A 153 -9.22 -20.33 14.14
C GLN A 153 -9.27 -20.61 12.64
N ARG A 154 -8.75 -19.68 11.85
CA ARG A 154 -8.67 -19.75 10.40
C ARG A 154 -7.29 -20.24 9.99
N ILE A 155 -7.23 -21.40 9.34
CA ILE A 155 -5.99 -21.93 8.76
C ILE A 155 -5.95 -21.55 7.28
N TYR A 156 -4.89 -20.82 6.88
CA TYR A 156 -4.63 -20.44 5.49
C TYR A 156 -3.66 -21.40 4.83
N VAL A 157 -3.96 -21.75 3.60
CA VAL A 157 -3.11 -22.63 2.77
C VAL A 157 -2.89 -21.98 1.41
N ASP A 158 -1.62 -21.87 1.00
CA ASP A 158 -1.26 -21.50 -0.37
C ASP A 158 -1.35 -22.74 -1.26
N ALA A 159 -2.00 -22.62 -2.43
CA ALA A 159 -2.22 -23.76 -3.32
C ALA A 159 -2.21 -23.35 -4.79
N PHE A 160 -1.44 -24.10 -5.58
CA PHE A 160 -1.16 -23.86 -7.00
C PHE A 160 -1.38 -25.11 -7.83
N MET A 161 -1.33 -24.98 -9.17
CA MET A 161 -1.49 -26.13 -10.08
C MET A 161 -0.27 -27.03 -10.07
N THR A 162 0.93 -26.47 -9.95
CA THR A 162 2.20 -27.18 -9.98
C THR A 162 3.03 -26.87 -8.74
N LYS A 163 4.00 -27.73 -8.45
CA LYS A 163 4.97 -27.52 -7.38
C LYS A 163 5.89 -26.33 -7.69
N GLU A 164 6.24 -26.17 -8.94
CA GLU A 164 7.07 -25.08 -9.43
C GLU A 164 6.41 -23.73 -9.20
N ASP A 165 5.10 -23.60 -9.48
CA ASP A 165 4.34 -22.37 -9.22
C ASP A 165 4.30 -22.05 -7.71
N LEU A 166 4.15 -23.06 -6.85
CA LEU A 166 4.20 -22.88 -5.39
C LEU A 166 5.59 -22.45 -4.94
N GLU A 167 6.66 -23.08 -5.42
CA GLU A 167 8.04 -22.72 -5.06
C GLU A 167 8.37 -21.28 -5.49
N GLU A 168 7.95 -20.88 -6.69
CA GLU A 168 8.12 -19.50 -7.18
C GLU A 168 7.36 -18.50 -6.29
N PHE A 169 6.11 -18.81 -5.94
CA PHE A 169 5.31 -17.98 -5.06
C PHE A 169 5.92 -17.86 -3.65
N LEU A 170 6.38 -18.95 -3.07
CA LEU A 170 7.03 -18.93 -1.75
C LEU A 170 8.31 -18.11 -1.77
N LYS A 171 9.11 -18.23 -2.83
CA LYS A 171 10.31 -17.40 -3.02
C LYS A 171 9.94 -15.91 -3.12
N MET A 172 8.90 -15.57 -3.88
CA MET A 172 8.40 -14.18 -3.93
C MET A 172 7.97 -13.68 -2.56
N GLN A 173 7.30 -14.51 -1.75
CA GLN A 173 6.90 -14.15 -0.39
C GLN A 173 8.10 -13.94 0.54
N GLU A 174 9.12 -14.80 0.46
CA GLU A 174 10.36 -14.62 1.23
C GLU A 174 11.09 -13.33 0.85
N GLU A 175 11.18 -13.04 -0.45
CA GLU A 175 11.75 -11.79 -0.96
C GLU A 175 10.92 -10.58 -0.48
N ALA A 176 9.59 -10.65 -0.52
CA ALA A 176 8.71 -9.60 -0.03
C ALA A 176 8.88 -9.37 1.48
N ALA A 177 8.96 -10.44 2.28
CA ALA A 177 9.21 -10.34 3.71
C ALA A 177 10.61 -9.77 4.03
N ALA A 178 11.62 -10.11 3.22
CA ALA A 178 12.97 -9.56 3.36
C ALA A 178 13.02 -8.06 3.05
N ARG A 179 12.09 -7.56 2.20
CA ARG A 179 11.98 -6.15 1.79
C ARG A 179 10.91 -5.36 2.54
N ASP A 180 10.24 -5.96 3.54
CA ASP A 180 9.22 -5.27 4.35
C ASP A 180 9.74 -3.93 4.89
N ASN A 181 9.01 -2.85 4.67
CA ASN A 181 9.43 -1.50 5.05
C ASN A 181 9.71 -1.35 6.55
N ARG A 182 9.04 -2.12 7.42
CA ARG A 182 9.27 -2.12 8.87
C ARG A 182 10.62 -2.73 9.22
N LYS A 183 10.99 -3.82 8.52
CA LYS A 183 12.29 -4.47 8.66
C LYS A 183 13.42 -3.58 8.15
N LEU A 184 13.27 -3.06 6.93
CA LEU A 184 14.23 -2.13 6.34
C LEU A 184 14.36 -0.86 7.16
N GLY A 185 13.25 -0.31 7.65
CA GLY A 185 13.23 0.86 8.53
C GLY A 185 14.07 0.69 9.78
N LYS A 186 13.99 -0.51 10.40
CA LYS A 186 14.81 -0.87 11.57
C LYS A 186 16.28 -1.09 11.19
N GLU A 187 16.57 -1.88 10.14
CA GLU A 187 17.95 -2.20 9.71
C GLU A 187 18.73 -0.95 9.26
N MET A 188 18.04 -0.01 8.60
CA MET A 188 18.61 1.25 8.11
C MET A 188 18.53 2.40 9.13
N ASP A 189 17.90 2.17 10.28
CA ASP A 189 17.67 3.20 11.33
C ASP A 189 16.89 4.41 10.80
N LEU A 190 15.75 4.15 10.12
CA LEU A 190 14.95 5.21 9.50
C LEU A 190 13.79 5.68 10.37
N PHE A 191 13.09 4.77 11.00
CA PHE A 191 11.88 5.05 11.80
C PHE A 191 11.50 3.86 12.69
N HIS A 192 10.58 4.13 13.62
CA HIS A 192 9.88 3.10 14.39
C HIS A 192 8.43 3.51 14.66
N PHE A 193 7.65 2.59 15.21
CA PHE A 193 6.28 2.80 15.66
C PHE A 193 6.18 2.54 17.16
N GLU A 194 5.39 3.35 17.86
CA GLU A 194 5.03 3.18 19.26
C GLU A 194 3.51 3.02 19.42
N PRO A 195 2.99 1.79 19.26
CA PRO A 195 1.54 1.57 19.26
C PRO A 195 0.83 1.95 20.55
N GLU A 196 1.53 1.91 21.67
CA GLU A 196 1.00 2.28 22.99
C GLU A 196 0.73 3.79 23.09
N TYR A 197 1.63 4.61 22.55
CA TYR A 197 1.58 6.07 22.71
C TYR A 197 1.00 6.79 21.51
N ALA A 198 1.31 6.33 20.31
CA ALA A 198 0.89 6.96 19.06
C ALA A 198 0.55 5.92 17.99
N PRO A 199 -0.56 5.17 18.15
CA PRO A 199 -0.92 4.09 17.23
C PRO A 199 -1.15 4.60 15.81
N GLY A 200 -0.35 4.12 14.86
CA GLY A 200 -0.43 4.51 13.45
C GLY A 200 0.26 5.83 13.10
N ALA A 201 1.10 6.37 14.00
CA ALA A 201 1.99 7.49 13.71
C ALA A 201 3.45 7.04 13.62
N VAL A 202 4.24 7.69 12.78
CA VAL A 202 5.63 7.35 12.51
C VAL A 202 6.57 8.20 13.36
N PHE A 203 7.49 7.56 14.08
CA PHE A 203 8.60 8.24 14.74
C PHE A 203 9.81 8.20 13.82
N TRP A 204 10.12 9.33 13.19
CA TRP A 204 11.22 9.44 12.25
C TRP A 204 12.56 9.62 12.97
N HIS A 205 13.55 8.78 12.64
CA HIS A 205 14.92 9.00 13.02
C HIS A 205 15.62 9.98 12.07
N ASP A 206 16.79 10.46 12.40
CA ASP A 206 17.53 11.43 11.58
C ASP A 206 17.67 10.99 10.11
N LYS A 207 18.03 9.74 9.88
CA LYS A 207 18.19 9.19 8.52
C LYS A 207 16.86 9.13 7.77
N GLY A 208 15.82 8.63 8.40
CA GLY A 208 14.49 8.55 7.81
C GLY A 208 13.92 9.92 7.51
N PHE A 209 14.08 10.87 8.44
CA PHE A 209 13.58 12.23 8.24
C PHE A 209 14.35 12.97 7.13
N LYS A 210 15.62 12.66 6.89
CA LYS A 210 16.36 13.18 5.73
C LYS A 210 15.77 12.69 4.41
N VAL A 211 15.42 11.40 4.29
CA VAL A 211 14.76 10.85 3.09
C VAL A 211 13.40 11.51 2.90
N TYR A 212 12.60 11.57 3.95
CA TYR A 212 11.28 12.20 3.97
C TYR A 212 11.34 13.66 3.47
N ARG A 213 12.26 14.47 4.01
CA ARG A 213 12.44 15.86 3.59
C ARG A 213 12.87 15.97 2.12
N ARG A 214 13.80 15.13 1.66
CA ARG A 214 14.27 15.14 0.26
C ARG A 214 13.17 14.78 -0.73
N LEU A 215 12.25 13.87 -0.36
CA LEU A 215 11.07 13.60 -1.18
C LEU A 215 10.20 14.86 -1.32
N ILE A 216 9.93 15.54 -0.21
CA ILE A 216 9.16 16.79 -0.21
C ILE A 216 9.90 17.88 -1.03
N GLU A 217 11.19 18.07 -0.81
CA GLU A 217 12.01 19.07 -1.52
C GLU A 217 12.03 18.82 -3.03
N TYR A 218 12.12 17.54 -3.44
CA TYR A 218 12.04 17.15 -4.85
C TYR A 218 10.68 17.52 -5.46
N VAL A 219 9.59 17.11 -4.82
CA VAL A 219 8.24 17.39 -5.33
C VAL A 219 7.96 18.88 -5.33
N ARG A 220 8.36 19.61 -4.27
CA ARG A 220 8.23 21.07 -4.18
C ARG A 220 8.93 21.76 -5.35
N HIS A 221 10.18 21.43 -5.60
CA HIS A 221 10.94 22.00 -6.72
C HIS A 221 10.28 21.74 -8.08
N ARG A 222 9.78 20.52 -8.29
CA ARG A 222 9.05 20.17 -9.53
C ARG A 222 7.74 20.94 -9.67
N GLN A 223 7.03 21.18 -8.57
CA GLN A 223 5.81 21.99 -8.53
C GLN A 223 6.10 23.47 -8.81
N GLU A 224 7.13 24.05 -8.20
CA GLU A 224 7.55 25.42 -8.45
C GLU A 224 7.85 25.66 -9.92
N LEU A 225 8.60 24.76 -10.56
CA LEU A 225 8.89 24.82 -12.00
C LEU A 225 7.64 24.69 -12.88
N ALA A 226 6.61 23.98 -12.39
CA ALA A 226 5.32 23.83 -13.06
C ALA A 226 4.32 24.98 -12.74
N GLY A 227 4.74 26.01 -11.99
CA GLY A 227 3.94 27.20 -11.68
C GLY A 227 2.98 27.04 -10.50
N TYR A 228 3.15 26.02 -9.65
CA TYR A 228 2.33 25.87 -8.45
C TYR A 228 2.73 26.87 -7.36
N GLN A 229 1.74 27.42 -6.67
CA GLN A 229 1.88 28.23 -5.47
C GLN A 229 1.72 27.34 -4.24
N GLU A 230 2.73 27.27 -3.37
CA GLU A 230 2.62 26.49 -2.12
C GLU A 230 1.83 27.30 -1.10
N ILE A 231 0.80 26.68 -0.52
CA ILE A 231 -0.02 27.23 0.56
C ILE A 231 0.11 26.38 1.82
N SER A 232 -0.35 26.89 2.93
CA SER A 232 -0.46 26.13 4.19
C SER A 232 -1.77 26.49 4.88
N THR A 233 -2.55 25.47 5.25
CA THR A 233 -3.83 25.64 5.93
C THR A 233 -3.79 25.09 7.35
N PRO A 234 -4.59 25.61 8.30
CA PRO A 234 -4.60 25.15 9.68
C PRO A 234 -4.87 23.66 9.82
N ALA A 235 -4.18 23.02 10.78
CA ALA A 235 -4.41 21.60 11.07
C ALA A 235 -5.73 21.37 11.84
N VAL A 236 -6.11 22.31 12.71
CA VAL A 236 -7.31 22.22 13.55
C VAL A 236 -8.32 23.25 13.06
N MET A 237 -9.50 22.78 12.69
CA MET A 237 -10.57 23.63 12.17
C MET A 237 -11.92 23.26 12.79
N ASP A 238 -12.85 24.20 12.81
CA ASP A 238 -14.20 23.99 13.36
C ASP A 238 -14.99 22.96 12.54
N ARG A 239 -15.83 22.19 13.21
CA ARG A 239 -16.71 21.18 12.61
C ARG A 239 -17.57 21.73 11.47
N CYS A 240 -18.03 22.97 11.56
CA CYS A 240 -18.90 23.57 10.54
C CYS A 240 -18.26 23.57 9.14
N LEU A 241 -16.93 23.65 9.03
CA LEU A 241 -16.24 23.55 7.75
C LEU A 241 -16.39 22.15 7.12
N TRP A 242 -16.33 21.12 7.93
CA TRP A 242 -16.45 19.72 7.51
C TRP A 242 -17.90 19.35 7.19
N GLU A 243 -18.86 19.96 7.88
CA GLU A 243 -20.29 19.84 7.53
C GLU A 243 -20.59 20.53 6.20
N ARG A 244 -20.07 21.75 6.00
CA ARG A 244 -20.22 22.47 4.73
C ARG A 244 -19.67 21.70 3.55
N SER A 245 -18.51 21.10 3.69
CA SER A 245 -17.88 20.31 2.63
C SER A 245 -18.48 18.89 2.44
N GLY A 246 -19.28 18.39 3.38
CA GLY A 246 -19.84 17.04 3.36
C GLY A 246 -18.92 15.95 3.93
N HIS A 247 -17.67 16.27 4.25
CA HIS A 247 -16.72 15.31 4.83
C HIS A 247 -17.18 14.77 6.18
N TRP A 248 -17.89 15.58 6.97
CA TRP A 248 -18.41 15.13 8.26
C TRP A 248 -19.42 13.99 8.12
N ALA A 249 -20.32 14.09 7.15
CA ALA A 249 -21.32 13.05 6.90
C ALA A 249 -20.71 11.75 6.39
N LYS A 250 -19.65 11.83 5.56
CA LYS A 250 -19.00 10.64 4.98
C LYS A 250 -18.02 9.98 5.95
N TYR A 251 -17.23 10.75 6.70
CA TYR A 251 -16.09 10.27 7.47
C TYR A 251 -16.17 10.55 8.97
N GLY A 252 -17.33 10.91 9.52
CA GLY A 252 -17.47 11.36 10.92
C GLY A 252 -16.82 10.44 11.94
N GLU A 253 -16.94 9.13 11.79
CA GLU A 253 -16.35 8.13 12.68
C GLU A 253 -14.84 7.95 12.49
N HIS A 254 -14.30 8.36 11.34
CA HIS A 254 -12.88 8.28 11.00
C HIS A 254 -12.12 9.60 11.26
N ASN A 255 -12.76 10.60 11.86
CA ASN A 255 -12.15 11.86 12.15
C ASN A 255 -11.59 11.92 13.58
N TYR A 256 -10.41 12.54 13.73
CA TYR A 256 -9.95 12.98 15.03
C TYR A 256 -10.67 14.27 15.41
N SER A 257 -11.66 14.17 16.28
CA SER A 257 -12.44 15.32 16.76
C SER A 257 -12.40 15.44 18.27
N GLY A 258 -12.60 16.65 18.76
CA GLY A 258 -12.65 16.95 20.18
C GLY A 258 -13.55 18.15 20.47
N LYS A 259 -13.69 18.49 21.77
CA LYS A 259 -14.42 19.67 22.22
C LYS A 259 -13.48 20.61 22.97
N THR A 260 -13.62 21.89 22.71
CA THR A 260 -12.96 22.94 23.48
C THR A 260 -13.70 23.15 24.82
N GLN A 261 -13.11 23.90 25.75
CA GLN A 261 -13.72 24.18 27.05
C GLN A 261 -15.08 24.94 26.95
N ASP A 262 -15.25 25.75 25.91
CA ASP A 262 -16.50 26.45 25.61
C ASP A 262 -17.52 25.59 24.82
N GLY A 263 -17.21 24.30 24.62
CA GLY A 263 -18.10 23.30 24.02
C GLY A 263 -18.10 23.24 22.49
N LYS A 264 -17.29 24.03 21.80
CA LYS A 264 -17.17 23.96 20.34
C LYS A 264 -16.48 22.66 19.91
N VAL A 265 -16.98 22.05 18.85
CA VAL A 265 -16.40 20.84 18.28
C VAL A 265 -15.40 21.22 17.20
N PHE A 266 -14.19 20.74 17.34
CA PHE A 266 -13.14 20.86 16.32
C PHE A 266 -12.79 19.51 15.73
N CYS A 267 -12.17 19.54 14.55
CA CYS A 267 -11.62 18.36 13.87
C CYS A 267 -10.18 18.66 13.44
N ILE A 268 -9.28 17.68 13.64
CA ILE A 268 -7.97 17.72 13.03
C ILE A 268 -8.16 17.33 11.56
N LYS A 269 -7.65 18.12 10.62
CA LYS A 269 -7.97 17.99 9.20
C LYS A 269 -7.71 16.58 8.65
N PRO A 270 -8.72 15.90 8.09
CA PRO A 270 -8.55 14.63 7.38
C PRO A 270 -8.16 14.81 5.91
N MET A 271 -8.33 16.04 5.39
CA MET A 271 -8.04 16.46 4.01
C MET A 271 -7.70 17.95 3.97
N SER A 272 -7.00 18.39 2.92
CA SER A 272 -6.59 19.80 2.75
C SER A 272 -7.57 20.63 1.92
N CYS A 273 -8.43 20.00 1.12
CA CYS A 273 -9.30 20.67 0.14
C CYS A 273 -10.20 21.77 0.71
N PRO A 274 -10.90 21.64 1.87
CA PRO A 274 -11.72 22.74 2.39
C PRO A 274 -10.89 23.96 2.76
N GLY A 275 -9.68 23.77 3.29
CA GLY A 275 -8.74 24.86 3.57
C GLY A 275 -8.30 25.60 2.29
N GLY A 276 -7.93 24.84 1.26
CA GLY A 276 -7.55 25.40 -0.06
C GLY A 276 -8.66 26.23 -0.69
N MET A 277 -9.92 25.77 -0.58
CA MET A 277 -11.07 26.53 -1.06
C MET A 277 -11.26 27.87 -0.33
N LEU A 278 -11.01 27.89 0.99
CA LEU A 278 -11.05 29.16 1.75
C LEU A 278 -9.94 30.13 1.31
N VAL A 279 -8.76 29.62 0.96
CA VAL A 279 -7.66 30.45 0.40
C VAL A 279 -8.05 31.01 -0.97
N PHE A 280 -8.61 30.17 -1.87
CA PHE A 280 -9.09 30.62 -3.17
C PHE A 280 -10.16 31.72 -3.03
N GLY A 281 -11.14 31.52 -2.16
CA GLY A 281 -12.28 32.40 -1.97
C GLY A 281 -11.99 33.68 -1.18
N HIS A 282 -10.76 33.86 -0.65
CA HIS A 282 -10.41 35.03 0.16
C HIS A 282 -10.33 36.34 -0.64
N GLY A 283 -10.10 36.27 -1.96
CA GLY A 283 -9.97 37.46 -2.82
C GLY A 283 -10.80 37.35 -4.09
N LEU A 284 -10.94 38.49 -4.78
CA LEU A 284 -11.50 38.50 -6.13
C LEU A 284 -10.55 37.77 -7.08
N ARG A 285 -11.11 36.89 -7.89
CA ARG A 285 -10.42 36.16 -8.95
C ARG A 285 -11.00 36.51 -10.30
N SER A 286 -10.18 36.54 -11.33
CA SER A 286 -10.65 36.71 -12.69
C SER A 286 -10.26 35.49 -13.54
N TYR A 287 -10.86 35.36 -14.72
CA TYR A 287 -10.49 34.33 -15.67
C TYR A 287 -9.00 34.35 -16.07
N LYS A 288 -8.34 35.51 -15.94
CA LYS A 288 -6.89 35.64 -16.18
C LYS A 288 -6.01 35.01 -15.12
N ASP A 289 -6.57 34.75 -13.94
CA ASP A 289 -5.89 34.06 -12.86
C ASP A 289 -6.00 32.53 -12.98
N LEU A 290 -6.83 32.04 -13.92
CA LEU A 290 -7.06 30.62 -14.18
C LEU A 290 -6.27 30.12 -15.41
N PRO A 291 -5.72 28.89 -15.39
CA PRO A 291 -5.77 27.95 -14.27
C PRO A 291 -4.88 28.39 -13.11
N LEU A 292 -5.40 28.25 -11.87
CA LEU A 292 -4.67 28.56 -10.65
C LEU A 292 -4.24 27.27 -9.96
N TYR A 293 -2.94 27.09 -9.74
CA TYR A 293 -2.36 25.89 -9.11
C TYR A 293 -1.98 26.19 -7.68
N MET A 294 -2.65 25.58 -6.72
CA MET A 294 -2.33 25.68 -5.29
C MET A 294 -1.90 24.32 -4.75
N ALA A 295 -0.71 24.21 -4.20
CA ALA A 295 -0.16 22.99 -3.62
C ALA A 295 0.00 23.12 -2.10
N GLU A 296 -0.16 22.02 -1.38
CA GLU A 296 0.06 21.95 0.07
C GLU A 296 0.65 20.61 0.45
N PHE A 297 1.80 20.62 1.15
CA PHE A 297 2.24 19.42 1.87
C PHE A 297 1.44 19.33 3.17
N GLY A 298 0.19 18.88 3.02
CA GLY A 298 -0.80 18.87 4.08
C GLY A 298 -0.62 17.66 5.01
N LYS A 299 -0.31 17.92 6.29
CA LYS A 299 -0.34 16.87 7.30
C LYS A 299 -1.78 16.61 7.71
N VAL A 300 -2.29 15.42 7.41
CA VAL A 300 -3.67 15.01 7.62
C VAL A 300 -3.75 13.80 8.57
N HIS A 301 -4.91 13.66 9.22
CA HIS A 301 -5.13 12.62 10.23
C HIS A 301 -6.43 11.88 9.94
N ARG A 302 -6.36 10.54 9.88
CA ARG A 302 -7.53 9.67 9.68
C ARG A 302 -7.52 8.56 10.71
N TYR A 303 -8.61 8.37 11.42
CA TYR A 303 -8.75 7.31 12.41
C TYR A 303 -8.99 5.96 11.72
N GLU A 304 -7.92 5.39 11.17
CA GLU A 304 -7.94 4.06 10.58
C GLU A 304 -8.13 3.00 11.66
N ALA A 305 -8.90 1.94 11.36
CA ALA A 305 -9.08 0.81 12.26
C ALA A 305 -7.72 0.14 12.57
N ALA A 306 -7.52 -0.27 13.83
CA ALA A 306 -6.25 -0.84 14.28
C ALA A 306 -5.77 -2.04 13.44
N GLY A 307 -6.68 -2.91 13.02
CA GLY A 307 -6.37 -4.07 12.16
C GLY A 307 -6.00 -3.71 10.72
N GLY A 308 -6.23 -2.47 10.28
CA GLY A 308 -5.85 -1.98 8.96
C GLY A 308 -4.47 -1.33 8.89
N LEU A 309 -3.83 -1.07 10.05
CA LEU A 309 -2.52 -0.41 10.07
C LEU A 309 -1.42 -1.35 9.55
N SER A 310 -0.53 -0.83 8.72
CA SER A 310 0.52 -1.64 8.07
C SER A 310 1.77 -0.82 7.76
N GLY A 311 2.70 -0.73 8.72
CA GLY A 311 3.96 0.00 8.54
C GLY A 311 3.72 1.39 7.95
N LEU A 312 4.55 1.81 6.98
CA LEU A 312 4.36 3.07 6.25
C LEU A 312 3.21 3.02 5.24
N MET A 313 2.70 1.83 4.89
CA MET A 313 1.67 1.66 3.86
C MET A 313 0.30 2.19 4.29
N ARG A 314 -0.02 2.09 5.58
CA ARG A 314 -1.28 2.59 6.15
C ARG A 314 -1.09 3.08 7.57
N VAL A 315 -1.10 4.38 7.71
CA VAL A 315 -0.86 5.12 8.96
C VAL A 315 -2.07 6.00 9.28
N ARG A 316 -2.11 6.57 10.47
CA ARG A 316 -3.18 7.50 10.91
C ARG A 316 -2.81 8.97 10.77
N GLU A 317 -1.52 9.27 10.74
CA GLU A 317 -0.95 10.60 10.49
C GLU A 317 -0.02 10.52 9.29
N PHE A 318 -0.25 11.33 8.27
CA PHE A 318 0.56 11.33 7.05
C PHE A 318 0.52 12.68 6.35
N THR A 319 1.53 12.92 5.52
CA THR A 319 1.63 14.13 4.70
C THR A 319 1.30 13.81 3.25
N GLN A 320 0.32 14.52 2.69
CA GLN A 320 -0.01 14.44 1.27
C GLN A 320 0.71 15.53 0.48
N ASP A 321 1.17 15.20 -0.72
CA ASP A 321 1.58 16.15 -1.74
C ASP A 321 0.36 16.67 -2.50
N ASP A 322 -0.58 17.23 -1.76
CA ASP A 322 -1.89 17.63 -2.24
C ASP A 322 -1.82 18.91 -3.09
N ALA A 323 -2.66 19.01 -4.11
CA ALA A 323 -2.84 20.24 -4.85
C ALA A 323 -4.27 20.37 -5.38
N HIS A 324 -4.69 21.62 -5.51
CA HIS A 324 -5.99 22.02 -6.03
C HIS A 324 -5.77 22.95 -7.21
N ILE A 325 -6.21 22.52 -8.39
CA ILE A 325 -6.13 23.28 -9.62
C ILE A 325 -7.53 23.81 -9.91
N PHE A 326 -7.68 25.13 -9.89
CA PHE A 326 -8.92 25.79 -10.25
C PHE A 326 -8.83 26.23 -11.71
N CYS A 327 -9.77 25.80 -12.53
CA CYS A 327 -9.77 26.07 -13.97
C CYS A 327 -11.18 26.33 -14.50
N THR A 328 -11.28 26.82 -15.72
CA THR A 328 -12.56 26.88 -16.45
C THR A 328 -12.87 25.50 -17.07
N GLU A 329 -14.09 25.37 -17.58
CA GLU A 329 -14.50 24.13 -18.25
C GLU A 329 -13.70 23.87 -19.53
N GLU A 330 -13.37 24.93 -20.27
CA GLU A 330 -12.58 24.86 -21.51
C GLU A 330 -11.13 24.42 -21.24
N GLN A 331 -10.58 24.73 -20.06
CA GLN A 331 -9.22 24.36 -19.67
C GLN A 331 -9.12 22.93 -19.13
N LEU A 332 -10.24 22.31 -18.78
CA LEU A 332 -10.27 21.05 -18.02
C LEU A 332 -9.50 19.91 -18.69
N GLU A 333 -9.73 19.67 -19.98
CA GLU A 333 -9.08 18.55 -20.70
C GLU A 333 -7.56 18.72 -20.71
N GLU A 334 -7.07 19.90 -21.06
CA GLU A 334 -5.64 20.21 -21.10
C GLU A 334 -5.00 20.02 -19.72
N GLU A 335 -5.66 20.48 -18.65
CA GLU A 335 -5.14 20.37 -17.29
C GLU A 335 -5.11 18.91 -16.79
N VAL A 336 -6.11 18.09 -17.09
CA VAL A 336 -6.09 16.66 -16.77
C VAL A 336 -4.90 15.98 -17.43
N VAL A 337 -4.70 16.18 -18.73
CA VAL A 337 -3.60 15.57 -19.48
C VAL A 337 -2.24 16.04 -18.97
N LYS A 338 -2.10 17.31 -18.67
CA LYS A 338 -0.88 17.92 -18.11
C LYS A 338 -0.51 17.30 -16.76
N ILE A 339 -1.49 17.12 -15.89
CA ILE A 339 -1.29 16.47 -14.59
C ILE A 339 -0.86 15.01 -14.76
N LEU A 340 -1.51 14.23 -15.63
CA LEU A 340 -1.16 12.83 -15.87
C LEU A 340 0.27 12.68 -16.43
N LYS A 341 0.69 13.55 -17.34
CA LYS A 341 2.07 13.61 -17.84
C LYS A 341 3.06 13.92 -16.72
N PHE A 342 2.70 14.86 -15.84
CA PHE A 342 3.55 15.26 -14.71
C PHE A 342 3.73 14.11 -13.71
N ILE A 343 2.65 13.39 -13.37
CA ILE A 343 2.70 12.19 -12.52
C ILE A 343 3.62 11.13 -13.14
N LYS A 344 3.44 10.85 -14.44
CA LYS A 344 4.23 9.84 -15.15
C LYS A 344 5.73 10.19 -15.17
N ASP A 345 6.07 11.45 -15.39
CA ASP A 345 7.46 11.90 -15.39
C ASP A 345 8.09 11.74 -14.00
N ILE A 346 7.40 12.15 -12.94
CA ILE A 346 7.87 11.96 -11.55
C ILE A 346 8.11 10.49 -11.25
N TYR A 347 7.19 9.61 -11.58
CA TYR A 347 7.34 8.18 -11.32
C TYR A 347 8.54 7.55 -12.05
N GLY A 348 8.78 7.96 -13.30
CA GLY A 348 9.95 7.53 -14.07
C GLY A 348 11.28 7.87 -13.38
N LYS A 349 11.37 9.01 -12.66
CA LYS A 349 12.58 9.38 -11.90
C LYS A 349 12.85 8.48 -10.68
N PHE A 350 11.86 7.75 -10.22
CA PHE A 350 11.98 6.74 -9.16
C PHE A 350 12.09 5.30 -9.70
N GLY A 351 12.10 5.13 -11.05
CA GLY A 351 12.19 3.80 -11.67
C GLY A 351 10.84 3.06 -11.78
N PHE A 352 9.72 3.78 -11.68
CA PHE A 352 8.38 3.20 -11.88
C PHE A 352 7.88 3.52 -13.29
N ASP A 353 8.23 2.67 -14.26
CA ASP A 353 7.88 2.87 -15.67
C ASP A 353 6.52 2.26 -16.04
N LYS A 354 6.02 1.30 -15.25
CA LYS A 354 4.74 0.62 -15.48
C LYS A 354 3.65 1.22 -14.59
N ILE A 355 2.77 1.98 -15.22
CA ILE A 355 1.64 2.64 -14.58
C ILE A 355 0.37 2.11 -15.22
N THR A 356 -0.59 1.65 -14.39
CA THR A 356 -1.96 1.33 -14.82
C THR A 356 -2.88 2.42 -14.32
N MET A 357 -3.76 2.93 -15.20
CA MET A 357 -4.74 3.96 -14.84
C MET A 357 -6.13 3.34 -14.73
N LYS A 358 -6.89 3.81 -13.74
CA LYS A 358 -8.31 3.43 -13.59
C LYS A 358 -9.17 4.69 -13.48
N LEU A 359 -10.22 4.74 -14.30
CA LEU A 359 -11.26 5.75 -14.19
C LEU A 359 -12.31 5.23 -13.19
N ALA A 360 -12.31 5.81 -12.01
CA ALA A 360 -13.25 5.48 -10.94
C ALA A 360 -14.52 6.32 -11.09
N THR A 361 -15.63 5.64 -11.28
CA THR A 361 -16.96 6.20 -11.49
C THR A 361 -17.86 5.98 -10.27
N ARG A 362 -19.00 6.67 -10.22
CA ARG A 362 -19.99 6.52 -9.15
C ARG A 362 -20.65 5.14 -9.15
N LYS A 363 -21.25 4.80 -8.00
CA LYS A 363 -22.19 3.70 -7.85
C LYS A 363 -23.50 4.23 -7.27
N GLU A 364 -24.63 3.79 -7.82
CA GLU A 364 -25.95 4.33 -7.44
C GLU A 364 -26.29 4.21 -5.95
N SER A 365 -25.82 3.15 -5.31
CA SER A 365 -26.12 2.84 -3.90
C SER A 365 -25.25 3.58 -2.87
N GLU A 366 -24.28 4.41 -3.30
CA GLU A 366 -23.33 5.04 -2.38
C GLU A 366 -23.65 6.50 -2.09
N PHE A 367 -23.24 6.96 -0.91
CA PHE A 367 -23.35 8.36 -0.51
C PHE A 367 -22.51 9.25 -1.43
N ARG A 368 -23.16 10.20 -2.10
CA ARG A 368 -22.52 11.21 -2.95
C ARG A 368 -23.24 12.57 -2.80
N ILE A 369 -22.57 13.64 -3.18
CA ILE A 369 -23.11 14.99 -3.29
C ILE A 369 -23.25 15.37 -4.77
N GLY A 370 -24.12 16.34 -5.07
CA GLY A 370 -24.41 16.82 -6.42
C GLY A 370 -25.50 16.03 -7.13
N SER A 371 -25.98 16.58 -8.25
CA SER A 371 -27.00 15.94 -9.09
C SER A 371 -26.40 14.94 -10.06
N ASP A 372 -27.26 14.09 -10.63
CA ASP A 372 -26.80 13.09 -11.63
C ASP A 372 -26.26 13.77 -12.89
N GLU A 373 -26.81 14.92 -13.29
CA GLU A 373 -26.32 15.70 -14.44
C GLU A 373 -24.88 16.20 -14.23
N ILE A 374 -24.54 16.64 -13.00
CA ILE A 374 -23.15 17.07 -12.67
C ILE A 374 -22.21 15.85 -12.74
N TRP A 375 -22.65 14.70 -12.25
CA TRP A 375 -21.87 13.48 -12.29
C TRP A 375 -21.67 12.96 -13.72
N ASP A 376 -22.74 12.95 -14.56
CA ASP A 376 -22.66 12.55 -15.98
C ASP A 376 -21.66 13.45 -16.73
N LYS A 377 -21.71 14.75 -16.47
CA LYS A 377 -20.78 15.72 -17.06
C LYS A 377 -19.35 15.48 -16.62
N ALA A 378 -19.13 15.27 -15.33
CA ALA A 378 -17.79 15.07 -14.77
C ALA A 378 -17.15 13.75 -15.23
N GLU A 379 -17.89 12.65 -15.19
CA GLU A 379 -17.43 11.34 -15.68
C GLU A 379 -17.17 11.39 -17.19
N GLY A 380 -18.07 12.00 -17.96
CA GLY A 380 -17.91 12.21 -19.41
C GLY A 380 -16.67 13.04 -19.75
N ALA A 381 -16.38 14.09 -19.00
CA ALA A 381 -15.21 14.95 -19.21
C ALA A 381 -13.89 14.21 -18.95
N LEU A 382 -13.76 13.46 -17.85
CA LEU A 382 -12.57 12.66 -17.59
C LEU A 382 -12.38 11.56 -18.63
N LYS A 383 -13.47 10.88 -19.01
CA LYS A 383 -13.44 9.87 -20.07
C LYS A 383 -12.98 10.47 -21.40
N HIS A 384 -13.56 11.59 -21.79
CA HIS A 384 -13.17 12.30 -23.01
C HIS A 384 -11.69 12.68 -23.01
N ALA A 385 -11.17 13.23 -21.90
CA ALA A 385 -9.76 13.59 -21.77
C ALA A 385 -8.83 12.39 -21.96
N LEU A 386 -9.19 11.21 -21.42
CA LEU A 386 -8.41 9.98 -21.61
C LEU A 386 -8.50 9.47 -23.05
N ASP A 387 -9.70 9.35 -23.61
CA ASP A 387 -9.96 8.81 -24.95
C ASP A 387 -9.33 9.69 -26.06
N ALA A 388 -9.52 11.01 -25.99
CA ALA A 388 -8.98 11.97 -26.96
C ALA A 388 -7.46 12.00 -27.01
N ASN A 389 -6.80 11.65 -25.89
CA ASN A 389 -5.33 11.63 -25.80
C ASN A 389 -4.74 10.21 -25.89
N GLY A 390 -5.55 9.20 -26.21
CA GLY A 390 -5.10 7.81 -26.41
C GLY A 390 -4.49 7.19 -25.14
N ILE A 391 -4.98 7.57 -23.97
CA ILE A 391 -4.52 7.05 -22.69
C ILE A 391 -5.32 5.80 -22.35
N GLU A 392 -4.65 4.67 -22.18
CA GLU A 392 -5.29 3.41 -21.77
C GLU A 392 -5.69 3.43 -20.29
N TYR A 393 -6.88 2.96 -19.98
CA TYR A 393 -7.41 2.87 -18.62
C TYR A 393 -8.44 1.75 -18.47
N GLU A 394 -8.69 1.37 -17.22
CA GLU A 394 -9.77 0.47 -16.82
C GLU A 394 -10.88 1.26 -16.12
N ILE A 395 -12.14 0.80 -16.21
CA ILE A 395 -13.24 1.37 -15.41
C ILE A 395 -13.26 0.69 -14.04
N ALA A 396 -13.33 1.50 -12.98
CA ALA A 396 -13.52 1.07 -11.59
C ALA A 396 -14.83 1.65 -11.05
N GLU A 397 -15.93 0.95 -11.27
CA GLU A 397 -17.25 1.37 -10.81
C GLU A 397 -17.35 1.32 -9.28
N GLY A 398 -17.82 2.39 -8.66
CA GLY A 398 -17.98 2.50 -7.21
C GLY A 398 -16.76 3.00 -6.45
N ASP A 399 -15.63 3.24 -7.11
CA ASP A 399 -14.40 3.71 -6.48
C ASP A 399 -14.25 5.25 -6.50
N ALA A 400 -15.24 6.00 -7.02
CA ALA A 400 -15.21 7.45 -7.06
C ALA A 400 -15.17 8.09 -5.66
N ALA A 401 -14.68 9.32 -5.58
CA ALA A 401 -14.85 10.13 -4.37
C ALA A 401 -16.33 10.55 -4.22
N PHE A 402 -16.78 10.82 -3.00
CA PHE A 402 -18.18 11.20 -2.77
C PHE A 402 -18.59 12.52 -3.44
N TYR A 403 -17.63 13.32 -3.89
CA TYR A 403 -17.81 14.63 -4.54
C TYR A 403 -17.51 14.63 -6.04
N GLY A 404 -16.92 13.57 -6.58
CA GLY A 404 -16.62 13.50 -8.01
C GLY A 404 -15.84 12.25 -8.44
N PRO A 405 -15.81 11.99 -9.76
CA PRO A 405 -15.03 10.90 -10.35
C PRO A 405 -13.53 11.18 -10.29
N LYS A 406 -12.72 10.13 -10.43
CA LYS A 406 -11.26 10.26 -10.36
C LYS A 406 -10.52 9.31 -11.30
N ILE A 407 -9.31 9.71 -11.68
CA ILE A 407 -8.34 8.86 -12.35
C ILE A 407 -7.29 8.45 -11.32
N ASP A 408 -7.25 7.18 -10.97
CA ASP A 408 -6.27 6.61 -10.05
C ASP A 408 -5.09 6.02 -10.83
N ASN A 409 -3.87 6.33 -10.37
CA ASN A 409 -2.64 5.83 -10.95
C ASN A 409 -2.05 4.75 -10.04
N TYR A 410 -1.89 3.56 -10.60
CA TYR A 410 -1.35 2.40 -9.93
C TYR A 410 0.08 2.13 -10.39
N LEU A 411 1.01 2.05 -9.44
CA LEU A 411 2.39 1.67 -9.67
C LEU A 411 2.55 0.17 -9.54
N LYS A 412 3.30 -0.43 -10.46
CA LYS A 412 3.75 -1.81 -10.31
C LYS A 412 5.21 -1.80 -9.84
N ASP A 413 5.46 -2.38 -8.66
CA ASP A 413 6.79 -2.45 -8.09
C ASP A 413 7.65 -3.57 -8.70
N SER A 414 8.92 -3.65 -8.30
CA SER A 414 9.88 -4.66 -8.80
C SER A 414 9.48 -6.10 -8.47
N MET A 415 8.57 -6.31 -7.52
CA MET A 415 8.03 -7.61 -7.12
C MET A 415 6.68 -7.92 -7.78
N GLY A 416 6.23 -7.07 -8.71
CA GLY A 416 4.96 -7.24 -9.41
C GLY A 416 3.71 -6.81 -8.61
N ARG A 417 3.85 -6.28 -7.39
CA ARG A 417 2.73 -5.79 -6.59
C ARG A 417 2.25 -4.45 -7.12
N VAL A 418 0.95 -4.20 -6.99
CA VAL A 418 0.28 -3.01 -7.53
C VAL A 418 -0.12 -2.09 -6.38
N TRP A 419 0.25 -0.81 -6.47
CA TRP A 419 0.03 0.20 -5.43
C TRP A 419 -0.66 1.43 -6.00
N GLN A 420 -1.83 1.77 -5.48
CA GLN A 420 -2.46 3.06 -5.77
C GLN A 420 -1.66 4.18 -5.08
N CYS A 421 -1.19 5.15 -5.85
CA CYS A 421 -0.43 6.31 -5.37
C CYS A 421 -1.05 7.62 -5.82
N GLY A 422 -0.83 8.00 -7.08
CA GLY A 422 -1.33 9.27 -7.61
C GLY A 422 -2.79 9.23 -7.97
N THR A 423 -3.44 10.38 -7.87
CA THR A 423 -4.84 10.54 -8.23
C THR A 423 -5.10 11.92 -8.82
N VAL A 424 -6.03 11.99 -9.76
CA VAL A 424 -6.62 13.22 -10.29
C VAL A 424 -8.13 13.10 -10.13
N GLN A 425 -8.74 13.99 -9.34
CA GLN A 425 -10.16 13.93 -9.03
C GLN A 425 -10.85 15.19 -9.53
N LEU A 426 -11.88 15.04 -10.32
CA LEU A 426 -12.67 16.15 -10.84
C LEU A 426 -13.80 16.49 -9.89
N ASP A 427 -13.84 17.74 -9.46
CA ASP A 427 -14.82 18.24 -8.51
C ASP A 427 -15.54 19.47 -9.06
N MET A 428 -16.81 19.31 -9.34
CA MET A 428 -17.73 20.39 -9.70
C MET A 428 -18.70 20.74 -8.55
N ASN A 429 -18.67 19.98 -7.46
CA ASN A 429 -19.62 20.08 -6.35
C ASN A 429 -19.14 20.98 -5.20
N LEU A 430 -17.89 20.78 -4.75
CA LEU A 430 -17.39 21.56 -3.63
C LEU A 430 -17.20 23.05 -3.95
N PRO A 431 -16.75 23.47 -5.15
CA PRO A 431 -16.73 24.88 -5.53
C PRO A 431 -18.10 25.56 -5.40
N GLU A 432 -19.19 24.85 -5.71
CA GLU A 432 -20.56 25.36 -5.51
C GLU A 432 -20.91 25.49 -4.02
N ARG A 433 -20.64 24.47 -3.22
CA ARG A 433 -20.92 24.47 -1.78
C ARG A 433 -20.16 25.56 -1.02
N PHE A 434 -18.98 25.93 -1.51
CA PHE A 434 -18.16 27.02 -0.95
C PHE A 434 -18.44 28.38 -1.58
N ASP A 435 -19.40 28.44 -2.53
CA ASP A 435 -19.75 29.64 -3.28
C ASP A 435 -18.54 30.35 -3.91
N LEU A 436 -17.62 29.54 -4.47
CA LEU A 436 -16.44 30.07 -5.16
C LEU A 436 -16.82 30.67 -6.51
N SER A 437 -16.17 31.75 -6.90
CA SER A 437 -16.41 32.38 -8.21
C SER A 437 -15.16 33.08 -8.72
N SER A 438 -15.07 33.20 -10.05
CA SER A 438 -14.15 34.06 -10.77
C SER A 438 -14.92 34.95 -11.73
N VAL A 439 -14.43 36.16 -11.99
CA VAL A 439 -15.02 37.07 -12.98
C VAL A 439 -14.57 36.66 -14.37
N GLY A 440 -15.49 36.35 -15.25
CA GLY A 440 -15.26 35.99 -16.64
C GLY A 440 -14.85 37.17 -17.53
N GLU A 441 -14.54 36.89 -18.79
CA GLU A 441 -14.27 37.93 -19.80
C GLU A 441 -15.51 38.80 -20.07
N ASP A 442 -16.68 38.24 -19.88
CA ASP A 442 -17.99 38.91 -19.96
C ASP A 442 -18.28 39.86 -18.78
N GLY A 443 -17.42 39.88 -17.75
CA GLY A 443 -17.61 40.64 -16.53
C GLY A 443 -18.56 39.99 -15.50
N GLU A 444 -19.12 38.82 -15.82
CA GLU A 444 -20.02 38.09 -14.94
C GLU A 444 -19.24 37.10 -14.07
N LYS A 445 -19.90 36.61 -12.99
CA LYS A 445 -19.32 35.61 -12.09
C LYS A 445 -19.56 34.20 -12.64
N HIS A 446 -18.48 33.45 -12.80
CA HIS A 446 -18.51 32.05 -13.20
C HIS A 446 -17.99 31.14 -12.09
N ARG A 447 -18.54 29.93 -11.99
CA ARG A 447 -18.11 28.89 -11.07
C ARG A 447 -16.86 28.20 -11.63
N PRO A 448 -15.71 28.20 -10.92
CA PRO A 448 -14.56 27.41 -11.36
C PRO A 448 -14.81 25.92 -11.14
N ILE A 449 -14.17 25.10 -11.97
CA ILE A 449 -13.99 23.67 -11.73
C ILE A 449 -12.72 23.47 -10.90
N MET A 450 -12.71 22.45 -10.05
CA MET A 450 -11.54 22.11 -9.24
C MET A 450 -11.08 20.70 -9.55
N LEU A 451 -9.77 20.56 -9.81
CA LEU A 451 -9.09 19.27 -9.86
C LEU A 451 -8.28 19.09 -8.59
N HIS A 452 -8.56 18.04 -7.83
CA HIS A 452 -7.69 17.60 -6.76
C HIS A 452 -6.60 16.70 -7.34
N ARG A 453 -5.37 16.87 -6.90
CA ARG A 453 -4.25 16.10 -7.39
C ARG A 453 -3.31 15.73 -6.25
N ALA A 454 -2.96 14.44 -6.17
CA ALA A 454 -1.81 13.96 -5.44
C ALA A 454 -0.93 13.14 -6.41
N MET A 455 0.38 13.33 -6.39
CA MET A 455 1.30 12.56 -7.24
C MET A 455 1.84 11.35 -6.48
N LEU A 456 2.51 11.57 -5.36
CA LEU A 456 3.00 10.50 -4.49
C LEU A 456 1.89 9.93 -3.60
N GLY A 457 0.83 10.71 -3.37
CA GLY A 457 -0.27 10.40 -2.47
C GLY A 457 0.08 10.74 -1.03
N SER A 458 0.56 9.78 -0.24
CA SER A 458 1.18 10.01 1.06
C SER A 458 2.69 9.82 0.94
N ILE A 459 3.47 10.76 1.48
CA ILE A 459 4.93 10.68 1.50
C ILE A 459 5.38 9.42 2.25
N GLU A 460 4.72 9.08 3.35
CA GLU A 460 4.98 7.88 4.15
C GLU A 460 4.76 6.62 3.32
N ARG A 461 3.59 6.50 2.67
CA ARG A 461 3.25 5.34 1.83
C ARG A 461 4.19 5.21 0.63
N PHE A 462 4.47 6.31 -0.05
CA PHE A 462 5.39 6.31 -1.19
C PHE A 462 6.81 5.91 -0.77
N MET A 463 7.29 6.43 0.37
CA MET A 463 8.57 6.00 0.95
C MET A 463 8.59 4.51 1.27
N GLY A 464 7.50 3.96 1.82
CA GLY A 464 7.35 2.53 2.06
C GLY A 464 7.44 1.72 0.77
N ILE A 465 6.71 2.11 -0.27
CA ILE A 465 6.73 1.48 -1.60
C ILE A 465 8.15 1.53 -2.20
N LEU A 466 8.81 2.68 -2.12
CA LEU A 466 10.15 2.87 -2.64
C LEU A 466 11.18 1.99 -1.91
N LEU A 467 11.13 1.95 -0.57
CA LEU A 467 11.99 1.07 0.24
C LEU A 467 11.82 -0.40 -0.15
N GLU A 468 10.58 -0.87 -0.25
CA GLU A 468 10.30 -2.26 -0.59
C GLU A 468 10.67 -2.59 -2.04
N SER A 469 10.38 -1.69 -2.99
CA SER A 469 10.73 -1.88 -4.39
C SER A 469 12.25 -1.95 -4.60
N THR A 470 13.02 -1.09 -3.93
CA THR A 470 14.49 -1.04 -4.06
C THR A 470 15.21 -1.98 -3.11
N GLY A 471 14.49 -2.65 -2.17
CA GLY A 471 15.12 -3.42 -1.08
C GLY A 471 16.02 -2.56 -0.19
N GLY A 472 15.71 -1.26 -0.04
CA GLY A 472 16.48 -0.28 0.72
C GLY A 472 17.65 0.35 -0.04
N ASN A 473 17.94 -0.07 -1.28
CA ASN A 473 18.97 0.55 -2.11
C ASN A 473 18.42 1.81 -2.79
N LEU A 474 18.32 2.88 -2.01
CA LEU A 474 17.80 4.16 -2.49
C LEU A 474 18.76 4.83 -3.49
N PRO A 475 18.23 5.60 -4.47
CA PRO A 475 19.05 6.45 -5.33
C PRO A 475 19.97 7.35 -4.50
N LEU A 476 21.21 7.59 -4.97
CA LEU A 476 22.23 8.34 -4.20
C LEU A 476 21.76 9.73 -3.77
N TRP A 477 21.02 10.43 -4.64
CA TRP A 477 20.46 11.74 -4.32
C TRP A 477 19.44 11.72 -3.17
N LEU A 478 18.79 10.57 -2.97
CA LEU A 478 17.78 10.37 -1.92
C LEU A 478 18.36 9.70 -0.66
N SER A 479 19.48 8.98 -0.81
CA SER A 479 20.10 8.26 0.31
C SER A 479 20.48 9.19 1.46
N PRO A 480 20.08 8.89 2.72
CA PRO A 480 20.38 9.76 3.86
C PRO A 480 21.88 9.82 4.19
N GLU A 481 22.61 8.76 3.88
CA GLU A 481 24.04 8.60 4.12
C GLU A 481 24.67 7.86 2.93
N PRO A 482 24.90 8.55 1.77
CA PRO A 482 25.34 7.90 0.55
C PRO A 482 26.75 7.31 0.64
N VAL A 483 27.60 7.83 1.54
CA VAL A 483 28.98 7.37 1.69
C VAL A 483 29.34 7.18 3.17
N VAL A 484 29.95 6.02 3.49
CA VAL A 484 30.67 5.80 4.75
C VAL A 484 32.12 5.45 4.46
N VAL A 485 33.05 6.19 5.06
CA VAL A 485 34.50 5.97 4.89
C VAL A 485 34.97 5.06 6.02
N THR A 486 35.60 3.93 5.68
CA THR A 486 36.04 2.91 6.65
C THR A 486 37.54 2.71 6.54
N PRO A 487 38.33 3.15 7.55
CA PRO A 487 39.76 2.87 7.60
C PRO A 487 40.03 1.38 7.92
N ILE A 488 41.04 0.79 7.27
CA ILE A 488 41.47 -0.60 7.52
C ILE A 488 42.02 -0.75 8.95
N SER A 489 42.67 0.28 9.46
CA SER A 489 43.15 0.36 10.83
C SER A 489 43.10 1.79 11.38
N GLN A 490 43.20 1.94 12.68
CA GLN A 490 43.21 3.26 13.34
C GLN A 490 44.32 4.22 12.84
N LYS A 491 45.41 3.69 12.29
CA LYS A 491 46.48 4.49 11.67
C LYS A 491 46.02 5.32 10.47
N HIS A 492 44.91 4.92 9.82
CA HIS A 492 44.35 5.60 8.65
C HIS A 492 43.13 6.47 9.00
N ALA A 493 42.82 6.66 10.29
CA ALA A 493 41.66 7.44 10.73
C ALA A 493 41.74 8.92 10.31
N GLU A 494 42.95 9.50 10.31
CA GLU A 494 43.14 10.88 9.87
C GLU A 494 42.80 11.05 8.38
N TYR A 495 43.29 10.13 7.54
CA TYR A 495 42.96 10.16 6.11
C TYR A 495 41.46 9.89 5.84
N ALA A 496 40.82 8.98 6.60
CA ALA A 496 39.39 8.78 6.52
C ALA A 496 38.59 10.08 6.82
N ASN A 497 39.03 10.86 7.81
CA ASN A 497 38.43 12.15 8.12
C ASN A 497 38.72 13.22 7.05
N GLU A 498 39.90 13.19 6.41
CA GLU A 498 40.23 14.04 5.24
C GLU A 498 39.24 13.78 4.09
N VAL A 499 39.03 12.49 3.76
CA VAL A 499 38.05 12.07 2.72
C VAL A 499 36.63 12.53 3.06
N VAL A 500 36.18 12.34 4.31
CA VAL A 500 34.85 12.82 4.76
C VAL A 500 34.75 14.35 4.65
N SER A 501 35.80 15.07 5.03
CA SER A 501 35.80 16.53 4.98
C SER A 501 35.70 17.04 3.53
N ALA A 502 36.42 16.41 2.59
CA ALA A 502 36.33 16.73 1.17
C ALA A 502 34.93 16.47 0.59
N LEU A 503 34.33 15.34 0.94
CA LEU A 503 32.95 15.00 0.52
C LEU A 503 31.93 16.00 1.08
N ARG A 504 32.03 16.33 2.37
CA ARG A 504 31.12 17.30 3.02
C ARG A 504 31.25 18.71 2.43
N ALA A 505 32.46 19.12 2.12
CA ALA A 505 32.70 20.41 1.45
C ALA A 505 32.03 20.48 0.07
N ALA A 506 31.87 19.32 -0.60
CA ALA A 506 31.14 19.17 -1.87
C ALA A 506 29.63 18.94 -1.70
N GLY A 507 29.10 19.05 -0.47
CA GLY A 507 27.66 18.86 -0.19
C GLY A 507 27.22 17.40 -0.02
N VAL A 508 28.15 16.43 -0.05
CA VAL A 508 27.85 15.00 0.13
C VAL A 508 27.76 14.66 1.61
N ASN A 509 26.63 14.10 2.06
CA ASN A 509 26.53 13.61 3.44
C ASN A 509 27.36 12.33 3.58
N ALA A 510 28.44 12.41 4.35
CA ALA A 510 29.37 11.31 4.59
C ALA A 510 29.82 11.28 6.05
N ARG A 511 30.18 10.10 6.57
CA ARG A 511 30.84 9.94 7.86
C ARG A 511 31.99 8.93 7.78
N ALA A 512 32.87 8.98 8.78
CA ALA A 512 33.86 7.93 8.98
C ALA A 512 33.36 6.90 10.01
N ASP A 513 33.58 5.62 9.75
CA ASP A 513 33.43 4.56 10.75
C ASP A 513 34.76 4.25 11.41
N LEU A 514 35.07 5.00 12.48
CA LEU A 514 36.33 4.91 13.22
C LEU A 514 36.29 3.90 14.36
N ARG A 515 35.29 3.05 14.47
CA ARG A 515 35.23 2.00 15.50
C ARG A 515 36.44 1.09 15.41
N ASP A 516 36.93 0.62 16.56
CA ASP A 516 38.04 -0.33 16.64
C ASP A 516 37.56 -1.75 16.38
N GLU A 517 37.14 -1.99 15.12
CA GLU A 517 36.58 -3.24 14.65
C GLU A 517 37.27 -3.67 13.33
N LYS A 518 37.26 -4.98 13.05
CA LYS A 518 37.77 -5.52 11.76
C LYS A 518 37.02 -4.91 10.60
N VAL A 519 37.74 -4.47 9.56
CA VAL A 519 37.15 -3.85 8.35
C VAL A 519 36.04 -4.69 7.73
N ASN A 520 36.19 -6.01 7.68
CA ASN A 520 35.17 -6.91 7.13
C ASN A 520 33.88 -6.91 7.98
N TYR A 521 33.98 -6.76 9.29
CA TYR A 521 32.82 -6.64 10.16
C TYR A 521 32.08 -5.31 9.89
N LYS A 522 32.80 -4.19 9.82
CA LYS A 522 32.24 -2.89 9.48
C LYS A 522 31.54 -2.93 8.11
N ILE A 523 32.19 -3.49 7.09
CA ILE A 523 31.61 -3.63 5.74
C ILE A 523 30.30 -4.42 5.79
N ARG A 524 30.27 -5.53 6.53
CA ARG A 524 29.05 -6.34 6.67
C ARG A 524 27.90 -5.55 7.32
N GLU A 525 28.16 -4.86 8.41
CA GLU A 525 27.14 -4.03 9.08
C GLU A 525 26.63 -2.91 8.18
N LEU A 526 27.53 -2.20 7.49
CA LEU A 526 27.18 -1.13 6.56
C LEU A 526 26.38 -1.64 5.37
N SER A 527 26.70 -2.84 4.88
CA SER A 527 25.93 -3.49 3.81
C SER A 527 24.52 -3.89 4.27
N LEU A 528 24.37 -4.39 5.52
CA LEU A 528 23.06 -4.66 6.11
C LEU A 528 22.25 -3.36 6.30
N ALA A 529 22.91 -2.28 6.71
CA ALA A 529 22.31 -0.95 6.80
C ALA A 529 22.07 -0.27 5.43
N LYS A 530 22.29 -1.00 4.33
CA LYS A 530 22.06 -0.53 2.94
C LYS A 530 22.84 0.75 2.60
N THR A 531 24.06 0.89 3.13
CA THR A 531 24.95 2.00 2.76
C THR A 531 25.33 1.88 1.29
N PRO A 532 25.00 2.87 0.42
CA PRO A 532 25.22 2.73 -1.01
C PRO A 532 26.69 2.60 -1.41
N ILE A 533 27.55 3.39 -0.78
CA ILE A 533 29.00 3.37 -1.07
C ILE A 533 29.79 3.29 0.25
N ILE A 534 30.62 2.27 0.34
CA ILE A 534 31.60 2.11 1.41
C ILE A 534 32.97 2.41 0.81
N ALA A 535 33.58 3.54 1.23
CA ALA A 535 34.94 3.93 0.81
C ALA A 535 35.95 3.36 1.82
N VAL A 536 36.73 2.38 1.40
CA VAL A 536 37.77 1.75 2.22
C VAL A 536 39.09 2.46 1.99
N VAL A 537 39.78 2.82 3.09
CA VAL A 537 41.06 3.51 3.03
C VAL A 537 42.11 2.81 3.91
N GLY A 538 43.26 2.54 3.31
CA GLY A 538 44.42 1.92 3.94
C GLY A 538 45.69 2.69 3.65
N GLU A 539 46.83 2.07 3.86
CA GLU A 539 48.15 2.69 3.69
C GLU A 539 48.38 3.11 2.20
N LYS A 540 47.99 2.25 1.25
CA LYS A 540 48.12 2.53 -0.17
C LYS A 540 47.24 3.72 -0.59
N GLU A 541 45.97 3.68 -0.21
CA GLU A 541 45.02 4.75 -0.52
C GLU A 541 45.46 6.08 0.07
N MET A 542 45.98 6.09 1.31
CA MET A 542 46.52 7.29 1.96
C MET A 542 47.74 7.85 1.23
N ALA A 543 48.66 6.96 0.80
CA ALA A 543 49.89 7.37 0.10
C ALA A 543 49.61 7.94 -1.30
N GLU A 544 48.64 7.34 -2.03
CA GLU A 544 48.28 7.73 -3.41
C GLU A 544 47.14 8.74 -3.47
N LYS A 545 46.61 9.16 -2.32
CA LYS A 545 45.38 10.02 -2.25
C LYS A 545 44.21 9.42 -3.02
N ASN A 546 44.02 8.13 -2.90
CA ASN A 546 42.97 7.34 -3.52
C ASN A 546 41.93 6.85 -2.50
N VAL A 547 40.85 6.32 -2.98
CA VAL A 547 39.84 5.56 -2.22
C VAL A 547 39.47 4.29 -2.97
N THR A 548 39.24 3.20 -2.23
CA THR A 548 38.72 1.95 -2.80
C THR A 548 37.24 1.85 -2.47
N LEU A 549 36.38 1.81 -3.49
CA LEU A 549 34.93 1.87 -3.36
C LEU A 549 34.30 0.48 -3.44
N ARG A 550 33.38 0.22 -2.53
CA ARG A 550 32.45 -0.91 -2.57
C ARG A 550 31.04 -0.35 -2.72
N ARG A 551 30.36 -0.75 -3.81
CA ARG A 551 28.95 -0.36 -4.04
C ARG A 551 28.03 -1.44 -3.55
N LEU A 552 26.91 -1.04 -2.98
CA LEU A 552 25.88 -1.97 -2.51
C LEU A 552 25.35 -2.82 -3.68
N GLY A 553 25.39 -4.16 -3.50
CA GLY A 553 24.93 -5.11 -4.52
C GLY A 553 25.95 -5.43 -5.61
N GLU A 554 27.16 -4.84 -5.58
CA GLU A 554 28.23 -5.14 -6.53
C GLU A 554 29.38 -5.89 -5.85
N GLU A 555 29.91 -6.94 -6.52
CA GLU A 555 31.10 -7.65 -6.04
C GLU A 555 32.39 -6.91 -6.40
N LYS A 556 32.37 -6.17 -7.51
CA LYS A 556 33.53 -5.44 -8.02
C LYS A 556 33.85 -4.23 -7.14
N GLN A 557 35.14 -4.05 -6.90
CA GLN A 557 35.68 -2.87 -6.22
C GLN A 557 36.41 -2.00 -7.23
N ASP A 558 36.19 -0.68 -7.14
CA ASP A 558 36.85 0.31 -7.97
C ASP A 558 37.76 1.16 -7.10
N SER A 559 38.96 1.49 -7.62
CA SER A 559 39.85 2.46 -6.96
C SER A 559 39.97 3.71 -7.82
N MET A 560 39.84 4.88 -7.20
CA MET A 560 39.95 6.16 -7.91
C MET A 560 40.57 7.24 -7.01
N SER A 561 41.00 8.35 -7.63
CA SER A 561 41.52 9.46 -6.86
C SER A 561 40.45 10.11 -5.98
N LEU A 562 40.85 10.70 -4.86
CA LEU A 562 39.93 11.43 -3.98
C LEU A 562 39.18 12.55 -4.74
N SER A 563 39.87 13.26 -5.64
CA SER A 563 39.26 14.32 -6.45
C SER A 563 38.17 13.80 -7.39
N ASP A 564 38.42 12.68 -8.07
CA ASP A 564 37.45 12.06 -8.98
C ASP A 564 36.25 11.51 -8.21
N PHE A 565 36.50 10.92 -7.03
CA PHE A 565 35.44 10.42 -6.16
C PHE A 565 34.53 11.56 -5.68
N VAL A 566 35.09 12.66 -5.23
CA VAL A 566 34.32 13.84 -4.80
C VAL A 566 33.48 14.38 -5.96
N ALA A 567 34.07 14.54 -7.15
CA ALA A 567 33.37 15.03 -8.34
C ALA A 567 32.22 14.09 -8.76
N MET A 568 32.48 12.77 -8.79
CA MET A 568 31.46 11.75 -9.07
C MET A 568 30.29 11.83 -8.07
N MET A 569 30.59 11.94 -6.78
CA MET A 569 29.55 12.01 -5.76
C MET A 569 28.76 13.30 -5.81
N GLN A 570 29.41 14.43 -6.08
CA GLN A 570 28.76 15.74 -6.23
C GLN A 570 27.74 15.73 -7.40
N ASP A 571 28.02 14.99 -8.45
CA ASP A 571 27.08 14.81 -9.56
C ASP A 571 25.96 13.84 -9.20
N ALA A 572 26.28 12.71 -8.59
CA ALA A 572 25.35 11.63 -8.26
C ALA A 572 24.29 11.99 -7.19
N ILE A 573 24.57 12.99 -6.34
CA ILE A 573 23.60 13.47 -5.33
C ILE A 573 22.67 14.57 -5.83
N LYS A 574 22.82 15.04 -7.09
CA LYS A 574 21.91 16.04 -7.66
C LYS A 574 20.51 15.47 -7.80
N MET A 575 19.51 16.26 -7.42
CA MET A 575 18.11 15.90 -7.69
C MET A 575 17.87 15.76 -9.19
N PRO A 576 17.16 14.71 -9.64
CA PRO A 576 16.83 14.55 -11.05
C PRO A 576 15.81 15.62 -11.47
N MET A 577 16.02 16.21 -12.67
CA MET A 577 15.12 17.20 -13.26
C MET A 577 14.10 16.54 -14.17
#